data_cfc82a7537e2111e34d43df0b8db9e89
#
_entry.id   cfc82a7537e2111e34d43df0b8db9e89
#
_cell.length_a   1.000
_cell.length_b   1.000
_cell.length_c   1.000
_cell.angle_alpha   90.00
_cell.angle_beta   90.00
_cell.angle_gamma   90.00
#
_symmetry.space_group_name_H-M   'P 1'
#
loop_
_entity.id
_entity.type
_entity.pdbx_description
1 polymer ?
#
loop_
_entity_poly.entity_id
_entity_poly.type
_entity_poly.pdbx_seq_one_letter_code
_entity_poly.pdbx_strand_id
1 'polypeptide(L)'
;MKYYAVIDTNVLVSAVLKWNSVPGNIIDLAFNDVIIPLVNQEILNEYKTVLLRPKFHLTELIVTDILDEMKARAIDVSEEHLDVELPDPKDRVFYEVTMKARESEDAHLITGNIKHFPTKPFIVTPRQMLDLILESSNE
;
A
#
# COMPACT_ATOMS: atom_id res chain seq x y z
N MET A 1 11.10 14.24 -6.13
CA MET A 1 11.55 12.86 -5.91
C MET A 1 10.33 11.96 -5.75
N LYS A 2 10.39 10.77 -6.32
CA LYS A 2 9.29 9.80 -6.25
C LYS A 2 9.68 8.61 -5.39
N TYR A 3 8.70 8.05 -4.69
CA TYR A 3 8.88 6.89 -3.81
C TYR A 3 7.99 5.77 -4.32
N TYR A 4 8.49 4.56 -4.35
CA TYR A 4 7.73 3.38 -4.80
C TYR A 4 7.29 2.58 -3.59
N ALA A 5 6.02 2.25 -3.50
CA ALA A 5 5.53 1.51 -2.34
C ALA A 5 4.34 0.63 -2.64
N VAL A 6 4.34 -0.55 -2.02
CA VAL A 6 3.14 -1.37 -1.88
C VAL A 6 2.42 -0.90 -0.63
N ILE A 7 1.12 -0.66 -0.74
CA ILE A 7 0.30 -0.17 0.37
C ILE A 7 -0.59 -1.32 0.85
N ASP A 8 -0.38 -1.76 2.10
CA ASP A 8 -1.19 -2.82 2.69
C ASP A 8 -2.65 -2.34 2.82
N THR A 9 -3.57 -3.27 2.67
CA THR A 9 -5.01 -2.97 2.67
C THR A 9 -5.46 -2.19 3.90
N ASN A 10 -4.92 -2.50 5.08
CA ASN A 10 -5.31 -1.81 6.32
C ASN A 10 -4.98 -0.31 6.27
N VAL A 11 -3.93 0.09 5.59
CA VAL A 11 -3.57 1.51 5.42
C VAL A 11 -4.59 2.21 4.53
N LEU A 12 -4.98 1.57 3.42
CA LEU A 12 -5.99 2.12 2.51
C LEU A 12 -7.35 2.26 3.22
N VAL A 13 -7.76 1.24 3.95
CA VAL A 13 -9.03 1.27 4.71
C VAL A 13 -9.01 2.41 5.73
N SER A 14 -7.94 2.52 6.50
CA SER A 14 -7.80 3.58 7.51
C SER A 14 -7.87 4.98 6.87
N ALA A 15 -7.24 5.14 5.71
CA ALA A 15 -7.26 6.42 4.96
C ALA A 15 -8.68 6.78 4.52
N VAL A 16 -9.40 5.82 3.94
CA VAL A 16 -10.75 6.05 3.42
C VAL A 16 -11.72 6.38 4.55
N LEU A 17 -11.59 5.72 5.69
CA LEU A 17 -12.47 5.94 6.84
C LEU A 17 -12.16 7.25 7.58
N LYS A 18 -10.93 7.71 7.54
CA LYS A 18 -10.51 8.97 8.15
C LYS A 18 -9.41 9.60 7.32
N TRP A 19 -9.82 10.42 6.36
CA TRP A 19 -8.86 11.05 5.44
C TRP A 19 -7.86 11.96 6.15
N ASN A 20 -8.31 12.70 7.17
CA ASN A 20 -7.44 13.55 7.97
C ASN A 20 -6.70 12.73 9.02
N SER A 21 -5.72 11.95 8.57
CA SER A 21 -4.95 11.02 9.39
C SER A 21 -3.61 10.75 8.72
N VAL A 22 -2.71 10.07 9.41
CA VAL A 22 -1.42 9.67 8.81
C VAL A 22 -1.62 8.72 7.62
N PRO A 23 -2.45 7.66 7.73
CA PRO A 23 -2.77 6.84 6.53
C PRO A 23 -3.39 7.67 5.40
N GLY A 24 -4.28 8.62 5.73
CA GLY A 24 -4.86 9.51 4.73
C GLY A 24 -3.82 10.35 4.02
N ASN A 25 -2.81 10.84 4.74
CA ASN A 25 -1.69 11.57 4.14
C ASN A 25 -0.90 10.69 3.16
N ILE A 26 -0.70 9.41 3.49
CA ILE A 26 -0.02 8.45 2.61
C ILE A 26 -0.78 8.29 1.30
N ILE A 27 -2.10 8.09 1.35
CA ILE A 27 -2.91 7.93 0.14
C ILE A 27 -2.97 9.24 -0.65
N ASP A 28 -3.04 10.38 0.04
CA ASP A 28 -2.99 11.68 -0.63
C ASP A 28 -1.68 11.85 -1.41
N LEU A 29 -0.55 11.46 -0.84
CA LEU A 29 0.74 11.47 -1.53
C LEU A 29 0.75 10.51 -2.74
N ALA A 30 0.05 9.39 -2.64
CA ALA A 30 -0.10 8.47 -3.76
C ALA A 30 -0.94 9.09 -4.88
N PHE A 31 -2.01 9.82 -4.52
CA PHE A 31 -2.88 10.47 -5.49
C PHE A 31 -2.27 11.75 -6.09
N ASN A 32 -1.16 12.23 -5.53
CA ASN A 32 -0.43 13.39 -6.02
C ASN A 32 0.95 13.02 -6.61
N ASP A 33 1.14 11.76 -6.94
CA ASP A 33 2.33 11.24 -7.64
C ASP A 33 3.65 11.40 -6.88
N VAL A 34 3.61 11.59 -5.58
CA VAL A 34 4.80 11.55 -4.71
C VAL A 34 5.16 10.11 -4.37
N ILE A 35 4.16 9.34 -3.96
CA ILE A 35 4.28 7.88 -3.80
C ILE A 35 3.68 7.24 -5.04
N ILE A 36 4.44 6.38 -5.70
CA ILE A 36 3.97 5.59 -6.84
C ILE A 36 3.49 4.24 -6.30
N PRO A 37 2.18 3.98 -6.26
CA PRO A 37 1.68 2.72 -5.73
C PRO A 37 2.08 1.55 -6.64
N LEU A 38 2.43 0.45 -6.02
CA LEU A 38 2.75 -0.80 -6.71
C LEU A 38 1.61 -1.77 -6.45
N VAL A 39 1.02 -2.30 -7.50
CA VAL A 39 -0.15 -3.17 -7.41
C VAL A 39 -0.05 -4.32 -8.38
N ASN A 40 -0.87 -5.32 -8.17
CA ASN A 40 -1.23 -6.31 -9.17
C ASN A 40 -2.73 -6.59 -9.05
N GLN A 41 -3.26 -7.48 -9.86
CA GLN A 41 -4.69 -7.75 -9.83
C GLN A 41 -5.15 -8.33 -8.49
N GLU A 42 -4.33 -9.18 -7.87
CA GLU A 42 -4.68 -9.78 -6.58
C GLU A 42 -4.76 -8.73 -5.47
N ILE A 43 -3.82 -7.78 -5.44
CA ILE A 43 -3.84 -6.65 -4.48
C ILE A 43 -5.09 -5.79 -4.70
N LEU A 44 -5.41 -5.46 -5.95
CA LEU A 44 -6.60 -4.66 -6.26
C LEU A 44 -7.88 -5.38 -5.86
N ASN A 45 -7.95 -6.69 -6.06
CA ASN A 45 -9.10 -7.49 -5.63
C ASN A 45 -9.23 -7.50 -4.11
N GLU A 46 -8.12 -7.60 -3.41
CA GLU A 46 -8.11 -7.55 -1.94
C GLU A 46 -8.61 -6.19 -1.44
N TYR A 47 -8.14 -5.10 -2.03
CA TYR A 47 -8.63 -3.76 -1.70
C TYR A 47 -10.15 -3.67 -1.85
N LYS A 48 -10.66 -4.11 -2.99
CA LYS A 48 -12.09 -4.06 -3.30
C LYS A 48 -12.91 -4.89 -2.31
N THR A 49 -12.49 -6.13 -2.08
CA THR A 49 -13.19 -7.05 -1.19
C THR A 49 -13.30 -6.48 0.22
N VAL A 50 -12.20 -5.94 0.74
CA VAL A 50 -12.17 -5.40 2.10
C VAL A 50 -12.95 -4.10 2.20
N LEU A 51 -12.77 -3.17 1.26
CA LEU A 51 -13.46 -1.88 1.28
C LEU A 51 -14.99 -2.04 1.19
N LEU A 52 -15.47 -3.07 0.49
CA LEU A 52 -16.90 -3.33 0.35
C LEU A 52 -17.53 -4.06 1.55
N ARG A 53 -16.77 -4.37 2.59
CA ARG A 53 -17.35 -4.98 3.79
C ARG A 53 -18.44 -4.08 4.38
N PRO A 54 -19.62 -4.63 4.72
CA PRO A 54 -20.75 -3.82 5.19
C PRO A 54 -20.44 -2.92 6.37
N LYS A 55 -19.52 -3.32 7.23
CA LYS A 55 -19.17 -2.54 8.44
C LYS A 55 -18.56 -1.18 8.12
N PHE A 56 -18.04 -0.98 6.90
CA PHE A 56 -17.45 0.30 6.51
C PHE A 56 -18.45 1.25 5.85
N HIS A 57 -19.65 0.77 5.50
CA HIS A 57 -20.72 1.57 4.90
C HIS A 57 -20.30 2.34 3.63
N LEU A 58 -19.37 1.79 2.86
CA LEU A 58 -18.94 2.40 1.60
C LEU A 58 -19.77 1.84 0.45
N THR A 59 -20.17 2.72 -0.46
CA THR A 59 -20.91 2.31 -1.65
C THR A 59 -19.95 1.74 -2.70
N GLU A 60 -20.51 0.92 -3.59
CA GLU A 60 -19.72 0.37 -4.70
C GLU A 60 -19.17 1.46 -5.61
N LEU A 61 -19.92 2.55 -5.80
CA LEU A 61 -19.47 3.71 -6.58
C LEU A 61 -18.24 4.37 -5.95
N ILE A 62 -18.26 4.61 -4.65
CA ILE A 62 -17.12 5.23 -3.94
C ILE A 62 -15.90 4.32 -4.03
N VAL A 63 -16.07 3.02 -3.80
CA VAL A 63 -14.97 2.06 -3.86
C VAL A 63 -14.38 1.99 -5.27
N THR A 64 -15.23 1.96 -6.29
CA THR A 64 -14.79 1.96 -7.69
C THR A 64 -13.97 3.22 -8.00
N ASP A 65 -14.45 4.40 -7.59
CA ASP A 65 -13.74 5.66 -7.83
C ASP A 65 -12.34 5.66 -7.16
N ILE A 66 -12.25 5.17 -5.93
CA ILE A 66 -10.97 5.09 -5.21
C ILE A 66 -10.01 4.15 -5.94
N LEU A 67 -10.48 2.99 -6.36
CA LEU A 67 -9.64 2.00 -7.03
C LEU A 67 -9.24 2.44 -8.43
N ASP A 68 -10.12 3.11 -9.15
CA ASP A 68 -9.79 3.67 -10.46
C ASP A 68 -8.70 4.73 -10.34
N GLU A 69 -8.77 5.59 -9.34
CA GLU A 69 -7.73 6.58 -9.08
C GLU A 69 -6.40 5.91 -8.72
N MET A 70 -6.45 4.88 -7.89
CA MET A 70 -5.26 4.11 -7.53
C MET A 70 -4.63 3.47 -8.77
N LYS A 71 -5.43 2.80 -9.59
CA LYS A 71 -4.96 2.13 -10.81
C LYS A 71 -4.37 3.11 -11.82
N ALA A 72 -4.96 4.29 -11.96
CA ALA A 72 -4.47 5.29 -12.90
C ALA A 72 -3.06 5.77 -12.58
N ARG A 73 -2.65 5.68 -11.31
CA ARG A 73 -1.36 6.17 -10.83
C ARG A 73 -0.37 5.07 -10.49
N ALA A 74 -0.83 3.83 -10.44
CA ALA A 74 -0.04 2.69 -9.99
C ALA A 74 0.79 2.09 -11.12
N ILE A 75 1.85 1.40 -10.72
CA ILE A 75 2.59 0.49 -11.60
C ILE A 75 2.14 -0.92 -11.31
N ASP A 76 1.79 -1.66 -12.34
CA ASP A 76 1.44 -3.07 -12.23
C ASP A 76 2.73 -3.90 -12.17
N VAL A 77 2.89 -4.66 -11.09
CA VAL A 77 4.07 -5.47 -10.83
C VAL A 77 3.65 -6.93 -10.72
N SER A 78 4.17 -7.76 -11.61
CA SER A 78 3.99 -9.21 -11.47
C SER A 78 4.83 -9.70 -10.30
N GLU A 79 4.28 -10.63 -9.52
CA GLU A 79 4.98 -11.23 -8.38
C GLU A 79 5.49 -12.63 -8.72
N GLU A 80 6.48 -13.07 -7.96
CA GLU A 80 6.92 -14.46 -7.94
C GLU A 80 6.53 -15.06 -6.60
N HIS A 81 6.05 -16.29 -6.61
CA HIS A 81 5.75 -16.97 -5.36
C HIS A 81 7.02 -17.20 -4.55
N LEU A 82 6.99 -16.75 -3.31
CA LEU A 82 8.09 -16.94 -2.37
C LEU A 82 7.69 -17.97 -1.32
N ASP A 83 8.63 -18.83 -0.98
CA ASP A 83 8.46 -19.79 0.09
C ASP A 83 8.69 -19.08 1.43
N VAL A 84 7.72 -18.29 1.84
CA VAL A 84 7.74 -17.52 3.08
C VAL A 84 6.46 -17.79 3.86
N GLU A 85 6.62 -18.09 5.15
CA GLU A 85 5.50 -18.22 6.06
C GLU A 85 5.23 -16.89 6.74
N LEU A 86 3.98 -16.42 6.62
CA LEU A 86 3.52 -15.20 7.27
C LEU A 86 2.36 -15.56 8.21
N PRO A 87 2.16 -14.77 9.30
CA PRO A 87 1.03 -15.00 10.21
C PRO A 87 -0.32 -15.06 9.51
N ASP A 88 -0.51 -14.23 8.46
CA ASP A 88 -1.70 -14.28 7.61
C ASP A 88 -1.27 -14.58 6.17
N PRO A 89 -1.69 -15.72 5.59
CA PRO A 89 -1.34 -16.05 4.20
C PRO A 89 -1.80 -15.01 3.18
N LYS A 90 -2.83 -14.23 3.48
CA LYS A 90 -3.33 -13.16 2.59
C LYS A 90 -2.32 -12.01 2.44
N ASP A 91 -1.39 -11.86 3.38
CA ASP A 91 -0.36 -10.83 3.34
C ASP A 91 0.78 -11.17 2.37
N ARG A 92 0.86 -12.42 1.93
CA ARG A 92 1.96 -12.88 1.07
C ARG A 92 2.09 -12.07 -0.21
N VAL A 93 1.00 -11.78 -0.89
CA VAL A 93 1.04 -11.06 -2.17
C VAL A 93 1.67 -9.66 -2.00
N PHE A 94 1.39 -8.97 -0.90
CA PHE A 94 1.99 -7.66 -0.64
C PHE A 94 3.50 -7.75 -0.49
N TYR A 95 3.97 -8.77 0.21
CA TYR A 95 5.41 -9.01 0.37
C TYR A 95 6.05 -9.42 -0.96
N GLU A 96 5.43 -10.32 -1.69
CA GLU A 96 5.95 -10.81 -2.98
C GLU A 96 6.10 -9.69 -4.00
N VAL A 97 5.09 -8.82 -4.13
CA VAL A 97 5.13 -7.66 -5.03
C VAL A 97 6.22 -6.69 -4.60
N THR A 98 6.35 -6.44 -3.30
CA THR A 98 7.42 -5.58 -2.79
C THR A 98 8.80 -6.13 -3.16
N MET A 99 9.02 -7.42 -2.93
CA MET A 99 10.31 -8.06 -3.23
C MET A 99 10.62 -8.04 -4.73
N LYS A 100 9.61 -8.23 -5.57
CA LYS A 100 9.78 -8.16 -7.03
C LYS A 100 10.16 -6.74 -7.45
N ALA A 101 9.47 -5.74 -6.93
CA ALA A 101 9.76 -4.34 -7.25
C ALA A 101 11.17 -3.93 -6.77
N ARG A 102 11.65 -4.49 -5.68
CA ARG A 102 12.99 -4.18 -5.16
C ARG A 102 14.13 -4.67 -6.05
N GLU A 103 13.86 -5.50 -7.02
CA GLU A 103 14.86 -5.88 -8.02
C GLU A 103 15.30 -4.70 -8.88
N SER A 104 14.44 -3.68 -9.04
CA SER A 104 14.69 -2.53 -9.90
C SER A 104 14.51 -1.17 -9.23
N GLU A 105 13.82 -1.09 -8.12
CA GLU A 105 13.50 0.16 -7.44
C GLU A 105 13.73 0.05 -5.93
N ASP A 106 13.87 1.17 -5.25
CA ASP A 106 13.93 1.21 -3.77
C ASP A 106 12.50 1.20 -3.22
N ALA A 107 11.83 0.07 -3.38
CA ALA A 107 10.43 -0.07 -3.02
C ALA A 107 10.25 -0.36 -1.53
N HIS A 108 9.20 0.22 -0.95
CA HIS A 108 8.81 0.01 0.44
C HIS A 108 7.47 -0.73 0.51
N LEU A 109 7.24 -1.41 1.62
CA LEU A 109 5.92 -1.94 1.98
C LEU A 109 5.41 -1.12 3.16
N ILE A 110 4.28 -0.45 2.99
CA ILE A 110 3.66 0.39 4.01
C ILE A 110 2.53 -0.40 4.66
N THR A 111 2.64 -0.67 5.95
CA THR A 111 1.66 -1.48 6.67
C THR A 111 1.45 -0.95 8.09
N GLY A 112 0.21 -1.07 8.58
CA GLY A 112 -0.09 -0.83 9.99
C GLY A 112 0.29 -2.01 10.89
N ASN A 113 0.64 -3.17 10.31
CA ASN A 113 0.91 -4.41 11.05
C ASN A 113 2.30 -4.96 10.70
N ILE A 114 3.34 -4.24 11.08
CA ILE A 114 4.73 -4.64 10.79
C ILE A 114 5.02 -6.06 11.25
N LYS A 115 4.42 -6.48 12.38
CA LYS A 115 4.63 -7.81 12.96
C LYS A 115 4.13 -8.96 12.07
N HIS A 116 3.28 -8.67 11.09
CA HIS A 116 2.78 -9.67 10.15
C HIS A 116 3.80 -10.01 9.05
N PHE A 117 4.91 -9.27 8.98
CA PHE A 117 5.91 -9.41 7.93
C PHE A 117 7.30 -9.67 8.53
N PRO A 118 8.24 -10.19 7.72
CA PRO A 118 9.63 -10.29 8.14
C PRO A 118 10.19 -8.91 8.53
N THR A 119 11.10 -8.87 9.49
CA THR A 119 11.74 -7.61 9.90
C THR A 119 12.72 -7.16 8.82
N LYS A 120 12.37 -6.11 8.11
CA LYS A 120 13.17 -5.53 7.02
C LYS A 120 13.11 -4.01 7.09
N PRO A 121 14.21 -3.29 6.76
CA PRO A 121 14.21 -1.83 6.82
C PRO A 121 13.24 -1.17 5.83
N PHE A 122 12.84 -1.87 4.76
CA PHE A 122 11.90 -1.34 3.78
C PHE A 122 10.43 -1.66 4.12
N ILE A 123 10.15 -2.35 5.22
CA ILE A 123 8.79 -2.58 5.70
C ILE A 123 8.54 -1.59 6.83
N VAL A 124 7.65 -0.62 6.58
CA VAL A 124 7.49 0.57 7.40
C VAL A 124 6.03 0.84 7.72
N THR A 125 5.80 1.57 8.80
CA THR A 125 4.47 2.10 9.12
C THR A 125 4.17 3.33 8.27
N PRO A 126 2.89 3.75 8.17
CA PRO A 126 2.56 5.02 7.52
C PRO A 126 3.36 6.20 8.08
N ARG A 127 3.51 6.29 9.41
CA ARG A 127 4.28 7.36 10.05
C ARG A 127 5.75 7.31 9.63
N GLN A 128 6.36 6.13 9.65
CA GLN A 128 7.75 5.97 9.24
C GLN A 128 7.96 6.36 7.78
N MET A 129 7.03 6.01 6.89
CA MET A 129 7.11 6.40 5.49
C MET A 129 6.99 7.91 5.32
N LEU A 130 6.06 8.53 6.03
CA LEU A 130 5.88 9.98 6.00
C LEU A 130 7.15 10.69 6.48
N ASP A 131 7.73 10.24 7.59
CA ASP A 131 8.97 10.81 8.12
C ASP A 131 10.13 10.67 7.12
N LEU A 132 10.24 9.52 6.46
CA LEU A 132 11.25 9.28 5.43
C LEU A 132 11.12 10.29 4.28
N ILE A 133 9.91 10.54 3.81
CA ILE A 133 9.64 11.51 2.74
C ILE A 133 9.98 12.93 3.19
N LEU A 134 9.56 13.31 4.40
CA LEU A 134 9.80 14.65 4.95
C LEU A 134 11.29 14.91 5.18
N GLU A 135 12.03 13.94 5.67
CA GLU A 135 13.47 14.05 5.87
C GLU A 135 14.21 14.23 4.53
N SER A 136 13.82 13.47 3.50
CA SER A 136 14.40 13.61 2.17
C SER A 136 14.12 14.99 1.55
N SER A 137 12.97 15.58 1.85
CA SER A 137 12.58 16.90 1.33
C SER A 137 13.38 18.05 1.94
N ASN A 138 14.02 17.81 3.10
CA ASN A 138 14.79 18.82 3.81
C ASN A 138 16.28 18.80 3.47
N GLU A 139 16.70 17.91 2.60
CA GLU A 139 18.11 17.82 2.16
C GLU A 139 18.42 18.76 0.99
#